data_4a4c6d0fbcac8657a9b305876c2b2013
#
_entry.id   4a4c6d0fbcac8657a9b305876c2b2013
#
_cell.length_a   1.000
_cell.length_b   1.000
_cell.length_c   1.000
_cell.angle_alpha   90.00
_cell.angle_beta   90.00
_cell.angle_gamma   90.00
#
_symmetry.space_group_name_H-M   'P 1'
#
loop_
_entity.id
_entity.type
_entity.pdbx_description
1 polymer ?
#
loop_
_entity_poly.entity_id
_entity_poly.type
_entity_poly.pdbx_seq_one_letter_code
_entity_poly.pdbx_strand_id
1 'polypeptide(L)'
;MIGLGADIAHEICRRLGHELVIDIMPLKRALKMVEQGHADAIIGPYKSLQRQQYMQFSALPFYEDPIVFFTKKNSDVTWAGNFASLRKDVIGITRGWNYGSEFKRNKSSLTLSEVASVKASFLQLMHNRVDLVMTHPRAALPIIDDLSISSKVIMLSPIITVNQGYYGFTKQRELNEFIDDFNSEFNKMLISGDIVQLNSKYGLSFVARE
;
A
#
# COMPACT_ATOMS: atom_id res chain seq x y z
N MET A 1 17.64 8.89 -0.63
CA MET A 1 16.80 8.17 0.35
C MET A 1 15.43 7.97 -0.26
N ILE A 2 14.97 6.73 -0.37
CA ILE A 2 13.79 6.41 -1.22
C ILE A 2 12.58 6.01 -0.36
N GLY A 3 12.78 5.75 0.95
CA GLY A 3 11.73 5.39 1.91
C GLY A 3 12.06 4.16 2.74
N LEU A 4 11.23 3.92 3.79
CA LEU A 4 11.47 2.88 4.79
C LEU A 4 11.81 1.51 4.18
N GLY A 5 11.00 1.03 3.24
CA GLY A 5 11.23 -0.29 2.63
C GLY A 5 12.54 -0.40 1.87
N ALA A 6 13.01 0.69 1.25
CA ALA A 6 14.31 0.74 0.59
C ALA A 6 15.45 0.74 1.60
N ASP A 7 15.34 1.50 2.70
CA ASP A 7 16.37 1.54 3.75
C ASP A 7 16.50 0.16 4.43
N ILE A 8 15.39 -0.53 4.70
CA ILE A 8 15.39 -1.90 5.25
C ILE A 8 16.06 -2.87 4.27
N ALA A 9 15.64 -2.86 2.99
CA ALA A 9 16.21 -3.75 1.98
C ALA A 9 17.72 -3.50 1.80
N HIS A 10 18.15 -2.24 1.78
CA HIS A 10 19.55 -1.88 1.68
C HIS A 10 20.38 -2.43 2.84
N GLU A 11 19.88 -2.30 4.08
CA GLU A 11 20.58 -2.79 5.26
C GLU A 11 20.66 -4.33 5.26
N ILE A 12 19.57 -5.02 4.87
CA ILE A 12 19.58 -6.48 4.75
C ILE A 12 20.58 -6.92 3.67
N CYS A 13 20.53 -6.37 2.46
CA CYS A 13 21.46 -6.72 1.38
C CYS A 13 22.91 -6.46 1.79
N ARG A 14 23.18 -5.31 2.46
CA ARG A 14 24.52 -5.01 2.98
C ARG A 14 25.02 -6.06 3.97
N ARG A 15 24.18 -6.56 4.88
CA ARG A 15 24.53 -7.62 5.85
C ARG A 15 24.78 -8.95 5.17
N LEU A 16 24.06 -9.24 4.09
CA LEU A 16 24.23 -10.45 3.29
C LEU A 16 25.36 -10.36 2.23
N GLY A 17 26.02 -9.20 2.11
CA GLY A 17 27.11 -8.99 1.15
C GLY A 17 26.64 -8.79 -0.29
N HIS A 18 25.38 -8.40 -0.49
CA HIS A 18 24.80 -8.11 -1.80
C HIS A 18 24.73 -6.61 -2.08
N GLU A 19 24.93 -6.23 -3.34
CA GLU A 19 24.64 -4.88 -3.83
C GLU A 19 23.17 -4.76 -4.19
N LEU A 20 22.51 -3.68 -3.71
CA LEU A 20 21.11 -3.39 -4.01
C LEU A 20 21.01 -2.25 -5.01
N VAL A 21 20.45 -2.53 -6.19
CA VAL A 21 20.10 -1.52 -7.18
C VAL A 21 18.58 -1.31 -7.16
N ILE A 22 18.14 -0.05 -7.02
CA ILE A 22 16.72 0.31 -6.95
C ILE A 22 16.32 1.20 -8.12
N ASP A 23 15.37 0.72 -8.92
CA ASP A 23 14.71 1.48 -9.97
C ASP A 23 13.32 1.94 -9.50
N ILE A 24 13.03 3.24 -9.66
CA ILE A 24 11.72 3.81 -9.33
C ILE A 24 10.87 3.89 -10.60
N MET A 25 9.69 3.25 -10.55
CA MET A 25 8.75 3.23 -11.66
C MET A 25 7.29 3.07 -11.19
N PRO A 26 6.29 3.33 -12.06
CA PRO A 26 4.89 3.09 -11.71
C PRO A 26 4.65 1.63 -11.31
N LEU A 27 3.82 1.42 -10.27
CA LEU A 27 3.54 0.10 -9.66
C LEU A 27 3.21 -0.99 -10.71
N LYS A 28 2.35 -0.67 -11.68
CA LYS A 28 1.95 -1.63 -12.72
C LYS A 28 3.15 -2.13 -13.54
N ARG A 29 4.11 -1.23 -13.84
CA ARG A 29 5.34 -1.57 -14.55
C ARG A 29 6.26 -2.41 -13.67
N ALA A 30 6.46 -2.02 -12.41
CA ALA A 30 7.29 -2.76 -11.46
C ALA A 30 6.77 -4.20 -11.25
N LEU A 31 5.45 -4.37 -11.08
CA LEU A 31 4.83 -5.70 -11.00
C LEU A 31 5.11 -6.54 -12.24
N LYS A 32 5.05 -5.95 -13.45
CA LYS A 32 5.32 -6.65 -14.70
C LYS A 32 6.79 -7.04 -14.84
N MET A 33 7.72 -6.19 -14.40
CA MET A 33 9.16 -6.49 -14.40
C MET A 33 9.48 -7.73 -13.54
N VAL A 34 8.89 -7.81 -12.34
CA VAL A 34 9.05 -8.97 -11.45
C VAL A 34 8.37 -10.23 -12.01
N GLU A 35 7.16 -10.09 -12.57
CA GLU A 35 6.44 -11.20 -13.21
C GLU A 35 7.26 -11.82 -14.36
N GLN A 36 8.01 -11.01 -15.10
CA GLN A 36 8.83 -11.42 -16.23
C GLN A 36 10.28 -11.82 -15.85
N GLY A 37 10.66 -11.68 -14.57
CA GLY A 37 12.04 -11.95 -14.13
C GLY A 37 13.07 -10.89 -14.55
N HIS A 38 12.62 -9.72 -15.01
CA HIS A 38 13.49 -8.59 -15.35
C HIS A 38 13.94 -7.79 -14.12
N ALA A 39 13.30 -8.00 -12.98
CA ALA A 39 13.72 -7.53 -11.67
C ALA A 39 13.61 -8.70 -10.68
N ASP A 40 14.55 -8.75 -9.73
CA ASP A 40 14.60 -9.81 -8.71
C ASP A 40 13.46 -9.64 -7.69
N ALA A 41 13.15 -8.39 -7.34
CA ALA A 41 12.16 -8.08 -6.32
C ALA A 41 11.41 -6.77 -6.58
N ILE A 42 10.32 -6.59 -5.84
CA ILE A 42 9.60 -5.32 -5.72
C ILE A 42 9.37 -5.01 -4.24
N ILE A 43 9.51 -3.74 -3.86
CA ILE A 43 9.33 -3.25 -2.49
C ILE A 43 7.92 -2.73 -2.33
N GLY A 44 7.17 -3.26 -1.35
CA GLY A 44 5.89 -2.75 -0.90
C GLY A 44 4.63 -3.25 -1.62
N PRO A 45 4.64 -4.34 -2.40
CA PRO A 45 3.40 -4.87 -2.94
C PRO A 45 2.54 -5.46 -1.81
N TYR A 46 1.23 -5.22 -1.86
CA TYR A 46 0.30 -5.96 -1.02
C TYR A 46 0.16 -7.39 -1.53
N LYS A 47 0.08 -8.35 -0.61
CA LYS A 47 -0.10 -9.77 -0.92
C LYS A 47 -1.49 -10.03 -1.52
N SER A 48 -1.56 -10.81 -2.59
CA SER A 48 -2.82 -11.28 -3.17
C SER A 48 -2.62 -12.62 -3.87
N LEU A 49 -3.70 -13.40 -4.00
CA LEU A 49 -3.65 -14.71 -4.68
C LEU A 49 -3.10 -14.59 -6.12
N GLN A 50 -3.50 -13.55 -6.85
CA GLN A 50 -2.99 -13.29 -8.20
C GLN A 50 -1.48 -13.07 -8.21
N ARG A 51 -0.96 -12.25 -7.29
CA ARG A 51 0.48 -11.94 -7.23
C ARG A 51 1.30 -13.14 -6.75
N GLN A 52 0.75 -13.97 -5.87
CA GLN A 52 1.40 -15.20 -5.40
C GLN A 52 1.63 -16.22 -6.52
N GLN A 53 0.95 -16.11 -7.68
CA GLN A 53 1.20 -16.96 -8.83
C GLN A 53 2.60 -16.76 -9.43
N TYR A 54 3.12 -15.52 -9.44
CA TYR A 54 4.37 -15.17 -10.09
C TYR A 54 5.44 -14.58 -9.16
N MET A 55 5.09 -14.30 -7.88
CA MET A 55 6.08 -13.86 -6.90
C MET A 55 5.93 -14.60 -5.57
N GLN A 56 7.05 -14.76 -4.87
CA GLN A 56 7.15 -15.17 -3.48
C GLN A 56 7.25 -13.91 -2.61
N PHE A 57 6.59 -13.91 -1.46
CA PHE A 57 6.60 -12.77 -0.54
C PHE A 57 7.53 -13.04 0.64
N SER A 58 8.12 -11.97 1.20
CA SER A 58 8.79 -12.05 2.49
C SER A 58 7.87 -12.65 3.55
N ALA A 59 8.44 -13.29 4.57
CA ALA A 59 7.67 -13.91 5.65
C ALA A 59 6.83 -12.88 6.40
N LEU A 60 7.42 -11.72 6.71
CA LEU A 60 6.77 -10.65 7.46
C LEU A 60 6.59 -9.39 6.59
N PRO A 61 5.52 -8.62 6.85
CA PRO A 61 5.33 -7.29 6.24
C PRO A 61 6.27 -6.28 6.90
N PHE A 62 6.59 -5.19 6.21
CA PHE A 62 7.35 -4.09 6.81
C PHE A 62 6.52 -2.82 7.04
N TYR A 63 5.25 -2.77 6.58
CA TYR A 63 4.29 -1.71 6.90
C TYR A 63 2.84 -2.18 6.76
N GLU A 64 1.93 -1.39 7.33
CA GLU A 64 0.48 -1.55 7.20
C GLU A 64 -0.18 -0.27 6.71
N ASP A 65 -1.17 -0.43 5.84
CA ASP A 65 -2.02 0.65 5.36
C ASP A 65 -3.49 0.34 5.68
N PRO A 66 -4.10 1.02 6.66
CA PRO A 66 -5.54 0.97 6.83
C PRO A 66 -6.22 1.63 5.64
N ILE A 67 -7.08 0.89 4.96
CA ILE A 67 -7.92 1.44 3.89
C ILE A 67 -9.15 2.07 4.53
N VAL A 68 -9.39 3.33 4.17
CA VAL A 68 -10.46 4.15 4.71
C VAL A 68 -11.15 4.93 3.60
N PHE A 69 -12.29 5.53 3.96
CA PHE A 69 -12.92 6.55 3.12
C PHE A 69 -12.56 7.95 3.63
N PHE A 70 -12.38 8.86 2.66
CA PHE A 70 -12.37 10.29 2.89
C PHE A 70 -13.59 10.90 2.19
N THR A 71 -14.24 11.87 2.82
CA THR A 71 -15.36 12.63 2.25
C THR A 71 -15.23 14.10 2.60
N LYS A 72 -16.09 14.96 2.04
CA LYS A 72 -16.18 16.36 2.46
C LYS A 72 -16.74 16.48 3.86
N LYS A 73 -16.24 17.42 4.64
CA LYS A 73 -16.68 17.66 6.02
C LYS A 73 -18.20 17.92 6.14
N ASN A 74 -18.81 18.52 5.13
CA ASN A 74 -20.25 18.86 5.10
C ASN A 74 -21.03 17.87 4.20
N SER A 75 -20.57 16.64 4.05
CA SER A 75 -21.24 15.58 3.29
C SER A 75 -22.22 14.83 4.20
N ASP A 76 -23.37 14.45 3.65
CA ASP A 76 -24.33 13.57 4.32
C ASP A 76 -23.98 12.08 4.20
N VAL A 77 -22.89 11.75 3.52
CA VAL A 77 -22.43 10.37 3.35
C VAL A 77 -22.02 9.78 4.69
N THR A 78 -22.55 8.60 4.99
CA THR A 78 -22.23 7.85 6.20
C THR A 78 -21.62 6.50 5.86
N TRP A 79 -20.58 6.12 6.60
CA TRP A 79 -19.96 4.82 6.51
C TRP A 79 -20.05 4.09 7.86
N ALA A 80 -20.74 2.97 7.88
CA ALA A 80 -20.93 2.16 9.09
C ALA A 80 -20.33 0.74 8.94
N GLY A 81 -19.34 0.57 8.05
CA GLY A 81 -18.70 -0.74 7.81
C GLY A 81 -19.45 -1.62 6.81
N ASN A 82 -20.46 -1.11 6.11
CA ASN A 82 -21.26 -1.88 5.16
C ASN A 82 -21.33 -1.19 3.80
N PHE A 83 -20.80 -1.81 2.76
CA PHE A 83 -20.83 -1.28 1.39
C PHE A 83 -22.25 -1.12 0.82
N ALA A 84 -23.25 -1.84 1.33
CA ALA A 84 -24.63 -1.72 0.86
C ALA A 84 -25.21 -0.31 1.14
N SER A 85 -24.73 0.40 2.16
CA SER A 85 -25.12 1.79 2.45
C SER A 85 -24.64 2.78 1.40
N LEU A 86 -23.57 2.46 0.65
CA LEU A 86 -22.91 3.34 -0.32
C LEU A 86 -23.36 3.15 -1.78
N ARG A 87 -24.47 2.43 -2.01
CA ARG A 87 -24.94 2.15 -3.39
C ARG A 87 -25.37 3.38 -4.19
N LYS A 88 -25.66 4.47 -3.50
CA LYS A 88 -26.06 5.76 -4.11
C LYS A 88 -24.87 6.68 -4.33
N ASP A 89 -23.76 6.40 -3.69
CA ASP A 89 -22.60 7.28 -3.65
C ASP A 89 -21.59 6.87 -4.72
N VAL A 90 -20.90 7.84 -5.29
CA VAL A 90 -19.81 7.62 -6.24
C VAL A 90 -18.49 7.55 -5.49
N ILE A 91 -17.79 6.44 -5.61
CA ILE A 91 -16.53 6.19 -4.91
C ILE A 91 -15.35 6.37 -5.86
N GLY A 92 -14.47 7.32 -5.57
CA GLY A 92 -13.20 7.51 -6.25
C GLY A 92 -12.18 6.47 -5.81
N ILE A 93 -11.62 5.73 -6.76
CA ILE A 93 -10.59 4.71 -6.54
C ILE A 93 -9.39 4.91 -7.46
N THR A 94 -8.22 4.45 -7.04
CA THR A 94 -6.99 4.53 -7.85
C THR A 94 -6.77 3.22 -8.60
N ARG A 95 -6.52 3.34 -9.89
CA ARG A 95 -6.32 2.21 -10.80
C ARG A 95 -5.19 1.29 -10.35
N GLY A 96 -5.47 -0.02 -10.33
CA GLY A 96 -4.49 -1.06 -9.99
C GLY A 96 -4.24 -1.22 -8.49
N TRP A 97 -4.90 -0.45 -7.63
CA TRP A 97 -4.80 -0.61 -6.18
C TRP A 97 -5.64 -1.80 -5.68
N ASN A 98 -5.19 -2.39 -4.59
CA ASN A 98 -5.92 -3.43 -3.88
C ASN A 98 -6.64 -2.81 -2.68
N TYR A 99 -7.95 -2.94 -2.63
CA TYR A 99 -8.81 -2.40 -1.57
C TYR A 99 -9.39 -3.49 -0.65
N GLY A 100 -8.83 -4.71 -0.71
CA GLY A 100 -9.23 -5.83 0.12
C GLY A 100 -10.33 -6.70 -0.50
N SER A 101 -10.52 -7.86 0.12
CA SER A 101 -11.44 -8.89 -0.37
C SER A 101 -12.92 -8.48 -0.28
N GLU A 102 -13.27 -7.73 0.75
CA GLU A 102 -14.65 -7.27 0.95
C GLU A 102 -15.06 -6.26 -0.12
N PHE A 103 -14.22 -5.27 -0.43
CA PHE A 103 -14.46 -4.37 -1.55
C PHE A 103 -14.59 -5.17 -2.86
N LYS A 104 -13.73 -6.16 -3.10
CA LYS A 104 -13.79 -6.98 -4.32
C LYS A 104 -15.13 -7.69 -4.46
N ARG A 105 -15.70 -8.23 -3.37
CA ARG A 105 -17.01 -8.88 -3.36
C ARG A 105 -18.16 -7.93 -3.69
N ASN A 106 -18.07 -6.69 -3.24
CA ASN A 106 -19.11 -5.68 -3.38
C ASN A 106 -18.95 -4.81 -4.64
N LYS A 107 -17.83 -4.89 -5.35
CA LYS A 107 -17.43 -3.98 -6.42
C LYS A 107 -18.50 -3.79 -7.51
N SER A 108 -19.18 -4.87 -7.90
CA SER A 108 -20.21 -4.84 -8.96
C SER A 108 -21.50 -4.10 -8.57
N SER A 109 -21.74 -3.89 -7.27
CA SER A 109 -22.92 -3.18 -6.73
C SER A 109 -22.65 -1.70 -6.40
N LEU A 110 -21.41 -1.21 -6.65
CA LEU A 110 -20.98 0.14 -6.31
C LEU A 110 -20.78 0.98 -7.57
N THR A 111 -21.03 2.27 -7.47
CA THR A 111 -20.69 3.25 -8.51
C THR A 111 -19.27 3.74 -8.28
N LEU A 112 -18.37 3.46 -9.21
CA LEU A 112 -16.94 3.73 -9.07
C LEU A 112 -16.44 4.71 -10.11
N SER A 113 -15.61 5.66 -9.69
CA SER A 113 -14.79 6.50 -10.57
C SER A 113 -13.32 6.08 -10.41
N GLU A 114 -12.77 5.41 -11.42
CA GLU A 114 -11.39 4.92 -11.41
C GLU A 114 -10.45 5.91 -12.09
N VAL A 115 -9.48 6.43 -11.35
CA VAL A 115 -8.49 7.42 -11.81
C VAL A 115 -7.05 6.92 -11.68
N ALA A 116 -6.11 7.67 -12.26
CA ALA A 116 -4.70 7.29 -12.30
C ALA A 116 -3.95 7.56 -10.98
N SER A 117 -4.45 8.44 -10.09
CA SER A 117 -3.76 8.82 -8.86
C SER A 117 -4.74 9.22 -7.75
N VAL A 118 -4.27 9.12 -6.50
CA VAL A 118 -5.03 9.60 -5.32
C VAL A 118 -5.31 11.10 -5.41
N LYS A 119 -4.36 11.90 -5.93
CA LYS A 119 -4.58 13.34 -6.15
C LYS A 119 -5.76 13.60 -7.08
N ALA A 120 -5.89 12.83 -8.18
CA ALA A 120 -7.03 12.94 -9.08
C ALA A 120 -8.36 12.60 -8.40
N SER A 121 -8.39 11.59 -7.50
CA SER A 121 -9.58 11.28 -6.70
C SER A 121 -9.98 12.43 -5.79
N PHE A 122 -9.04 13.08 -5.08
CA PHE A 122 -9.34 14.24 -4.24
C PHE A 122 -9.80 15.45 -5.05
N LEU A 123 -9.24 15.69 -6.23
CA LEU A 123 -9.73 16.73 -7.12
C LEU A 123 -11.18 16.45 -7.57
N GLN A 124 -11.53 15.21 -7.89
CA GLN A 124 -12.91 14.82 -8.19
C GLN A 124 -13.84 15.04 -6.99
N LEU A 125 -13.39 14.71 -5.77
CA LEU A 125 -14.15 14.96 -4.53
C LEU A 125 -14.42 16.45 -4.34
N MET A 126 -13.41 17.30 -4.54
CA MET A 126 -13.60 18.76 -4.42
C MET A 126 -14.56 19.34 -5.46
N HIS A 127 -14.61 18.75 -6.65
CA HIS A 127 -15.52 19.15 -7.74
C HIS A 127 -16.89 18.42 -7.73
N ASN A 128 -17.26 17.71 -6.67
CA ASN A 128 -18.52 16.94 -6.54
C ASN A 128 -18.72 15.89 -7.64
N ARG A 129 -17.64 15.31 -8.17
CA ARG A 129 -17.69 14.22 -9.15
C ARG A 129 -17.67 12.85 -8.48
N VAL A 130 -17.18 12.79 -7.26
CA VAL A 130 -17.26 11.64 -6.36
C VAL A 130 -17.67 12.12 -4.97
N ASP A 131 -18.29 11.24 -4.20
CA ASP A 131 -18.76 11.51 -2.84
C ASP A 131 -17.75 11.04 -1.80
N LEU A 132 -16.99 10.01 -2.17
CA LEU A 132 -15.98 9.35 -1.33
C LEU A 132 -14.70 9.15 -2.11
N VAL A 133 -13.55 9.21 -1.40
CA VAL A 133 -12.26 8.73 -1.89
C VAL A 133 -11.84 7.55 -1.02
N MET A 134 -11.64 6.38 -1.62
CA MET A 134 -11.14 5.20 -0.94
C MET A 134 -9.63 5.11 -1.11
N THR A 135 -8.89 5.22 0.00
CA THR A 135 -7.43 5.22 0.02
C THR A 135 -6.92 4.94 1.45
N HIS A 136 -5.62 5.02 1.68
CA HIS A 136 -5.02 4.96 3.02
C HIS A 136 -4.46 6.33 3.44
N PRO A 137 -4.39 6.65 4.75
CA PRO A 137 -3.96 7.96 5.25
C PRO A 137 -2.57 8.36 4.76
N ARG A 138 -1.61 7.43 4.70
CA ARG A 138 -0.24 7.70 4.25
C ARG A 138 -0.16 8.26 2.83
N ALA A 139 -1.06 7.87 1.92
CA ALA A 139 -1.15 8.44 0.58
C ALA A 139 -2.03 9.70 0.53
N ALA A 140 -3.04 9.79 1.40
CA ALA A 140 -4.00 10.89 1.41
C ALA A 140 -3.41 12.17 2.03
N LEU A 141 -2.79 12.07 3.21
CA LEU A 141 -2.41 13.25 4.00
C LEU A 141 -1.48 14.22 3.26
N PRO A 142 -0.39 13.77 2.60
CA PRO A 142 0.46 14.70 1.83
C PRO A 142 -0.28 15.40 0.68
N ILE A 143 -1.27 14.72 0.09
CA ILE A 143 -2.07 15.28 -1.01
C ILE A 143 -3.10 16.28 -0.47
N ILE A 144 -3.71 15.99 0.67
CA ILE A 144 -4.64 16.89 1.35
C ILE A 144 -3.94 18.20 1.71
N ASP A 145 -2.70 18.12 2.19
CA ASP A 145 -1.87 19.30 2.50
C ASP A 145 -1.47 20.05 1.23
N ASP A 146 -0.96 19.37 0.19
CA ASP A 146 -0.59 19.96 -1.09
C ASP A 146 -1.76 20.72 -1.76
N LEU A 147 -2.97 20.17 -1.64
CA LEU A 147 -4.20 20.78 -2.16
C LEU A 147 -4.79 21.83 -1.21
N SER A 148 -4.26 22.00 0.01
CA SER A 148 -4.78 22.90 1.05
C SER A 148 -6.26 22.65 1.37
N ILE A 149 -6.67 21.37 1.46
CA ILE A 149 -8.05 20.95 1.71
C ILE A 149 -8.27 20.30 3.09
N SER A 150 -7.31 20.39 4.01
CA SER A 150 -7.37 19.75 5.35
C SER A 150 -8.62 20.17 6.16
N SER A 151 -9.07 21.42 6.02
CA SER A 151 -10.28 21.90 6.67
C SER A 151 -11.59 21.46 6.00
N LYS A 152 -11.52 20.93 4.78
CA LYS A 152 -12.67 20.60 3.92
C LYS A 152 -12.99 19.11 3.86
N VAL A 153 -12.06 18.23 4.27
CA VAL A 153 -12.22 16.77 4.20
C VAL A 153 -12.11 16.15 5.57
N ILE A 154 -12.77 15.00 5.74
CA ILE A 154 -12.68 14.15 6.93
C ILE A 154 -12.46 12.72 6.52
N MET A 155 -11.79 11.97 7.39
CA MET A 155 -11.64 10.52 7.30
C MET A 155 -12.83 9.87 8.02
N LEU A 156 -13.46 8.88 7.40
CA LEU A 156 -14.56 8.13 7.99
C LEU A 156 -14.08 6.89 8.73
N SER A 157 -14.85 6.48 9.73
CA SER A 157 -14.67 5.27 10.53
C SER A 157 -15.91 4.39 10.39
N PRO A 158 -15.80 3.06 10.51
CA PRO A 158 -14.59 2.26 10.74
C PRO A 158 -13.67 2.14 9.52
N ILE A 159 -12.46 1.63 9.71
CA ILE A 159 -11.58 1.23 8.61
C ILE A 159 -12.22 0.10 7.81
N ILE A 160 -11.94 0.03 6.51
CA ILE A 160 -12.48 -0.99 5.60
C ILE A 160 -11.70 -2.30 5.75
N THR A 161 -10.39 -2.20 5.72
CA THR A 161 -9.44 -3.32 5.85
C THR A 161 -8.06 -2.76 6.14
N VAL A 162 -7.13 -3.63 6.54
CA VAL A 162 -5.71 -3.29 6.64
C VAL A 162 -4.97 -4.07 5.56
N ASN A 163 -4.23 -3.36 4.71
CA ASN A 163 -3.33 -3.97 3.74
C ASN A 163 -1.91 -3.95 4.30
N GLN A 164 -1.22 -5.08 4.19
CA GLN A 164 0.17 -5.22 4.60
C GLN A 164 1.09 -5.22 3.38
N GLY A 165 2.18 -4.45 3.46
CA GLY A 165 3.18 -4.36 2.42
C GLY A 165 4.39 -5.23 2.72
N TYR A 166 4.81 -5.98 1.71
CA TYR A 166 5.86 -6.98 1.76
C TYR A 166 6.99 -6.66 0.79
N TYR A 167 8.04 -7.46 0.82
CA TYR A 167 8.95 -7.64 -0.30
C TYR A 167 8.41 -8.78 -1.15
N GLY A 168 8.33 -8.59 -2.47
CA GLY A 168 7.88 -9.60 -3.40
C GLY A 168 9.01 -9.97 -4.35
N PHE A 169 9.42 -11.24 -4.37
CA PHE A 169 10.53 -11.77 -5.16
C PHE A 169 10.00 -12.53 -6.37
N THR A 170 10.66 -12.40 -7.51
CA THR A 170 10.26 -13.12 -8.72
C THR A 170 10.40 -14.65 -8.54
N LYS A 171 9.47 -15.40 -9.14
CA LYS A 171 9.56 -16.87 -9.27
C LYS A 171 10.26 -17.31 -10.56
N GLN A 172 10.73 -16.37 -11.37
CA GLN A 172 11.44 -16.66 -12.63
C GLN A 172 12.95 -16.92 -12.45
N ARG A 173 13.42 -16.81 -11.20
CA ARG A 173 14.83 -17.01 -10.83
C ARG A 173 14.92 -17.87 -9.57
N GLU A 174 16.01 -18.58 -9.42
CA GLU A 174 16.33 -19.37 -8.22
C GLU A 174 16.81 -18.44 -7.11
N LEU A 175 15.89 -17.93 -6.29
CA LEU A 175 16.16 -16.99 -5.21
C LEU A 175 15.83 -17.57 -3.81
N ASN A 176 15.54 -18.86 -3.70
CA ASN A 176 15.05 -19.45 -2.45
C ASN A 176 16.02 -19.23 -1.28
N GLU A 177 17.31 -19.53 -1.47
CA GLU A 177 18.34 -19.32 -0.45
C GLU A 177 18.42 -17.83 -0.03
N PHE A 178 18.47 -16.92 -1.01
CA PHE A 178 18.47 -15.49 -0.73
C PHE A 178 17.20 -15.03 0.04
N ILE A 179 16.03 -15.56 -0.30
CA ILE A 179 14.76 -15.21 0.38
C ILE A 179 14.77 -15.70 1.83
N ASP A 180 15.31 -16.89 2.09
CA ASP A 180 15.43 -17.43 3.43
C ASP A 180 16.41 -16.61 4.27
N ASP A 181 17.56 -16.26 3.72
CA ASP A 181 18.54 -15.37 4.35
C ASP A 181 17.97 -13.96 4.58
N PHE A 182 17.28 -13.41 3.59
CA PHE A 182 16.58 -12.11 3.71
C PHE A 182 15.57 -12.12 4.87
N ASN A 183 14.74 -13.15 4.95
CA ASN A 183 13.76 -13.29 6.03
C ASN A 183 14.43 -13.43 7.40
N SER A 184 15.54 -14.19 7.47
CA SER A 184 16.33 -14.36 8.69
C SER A 184 16.92 -13.03 9.17
N GLU A 185 17.58 -12.26 8.27
CA GLU A 185 18.12 -10.95 8.61
C GLU A 185 17.02 -9.93 8.97
N PHE A 186 15.90 -9.95 8.26
CA PHE A 186 14.76 -9.10 8.59
C PHE A 186 14.25 -9.40 10.01
N ASN A 187 14.12 -10.67 10.39
CA ASN A 187 13.72 -11.05 11.74
C ASN A 187 14.75 -10.62 12.80
N LYS A 188 16.05 -10.76 12.53
CA LYS A 188 17.11 -10.25 13.42
C LYS A 188 16.98 -8.73 13.63
N MET A 189 16.71 -7.97 12.56
CA MET A 189 16.49 -6.51 12.64
C MET A 189 15.24 -6.14 13.44
N LEU A 190 14.19 -6.97 13.41
CA LEU A 190 13.00 -6.78 14.26
C LEU A 190 13.35 -7.00 15.73
N ILE A 191 14.06 -8.07 16.05
CA ILE A 191 14.45 -8.42 17.43
C ILE A 191 15.45 -7.41 18.02
N SER A 192 16.42 -6.94 17.22
CA SER A 192 17.42 -5.95 17.67
C SER A 192 16.84 -4.54 17.87
N GLY A 193 15.67 -4.26 17.34
CA GLY A 193 15.07 -2.92 17.34
C GLY A 193 15.53 -2.01 16.20
N ASP A 194 16.34 -2.48 15.27
CA ASP A 194 16.79 -1.70 14.10
C ASP A 194 15.61 -1.22 13.25
N ILE A 195 14.56 -2.06 13.12
CA ILE A 195 13.33 -1.67 12.41
C ILE A 195 12.61 -0.53 13.12
N VAL A 196 12.59 -0.51 14.45
CA VAL A 196 11.99 0.58 15.23
C VAL A 196 12.75 1.90 14.98
N GLN A 197 14.09 1.86 14.93
CA GLN A 197 14.89 3.03 14.61
C GLN A 197 14.65 3.53 13.19
N LEU A 198 14.57 2.64 12.21
CA LEU A 198 14.25 3.01 10.83
C LEU A 198 12.83 3.58 10.72
N ASN A 199 11.85 3.00 11.39
CA ASN A 199 10.48 3.51 11.42
C ASN A 199 10.40 4.94 11.97
N SER A 200 11.09 5.22 13.08
CA SER A 200 11.08 6.55 13.71
C SER A 200 11.59 7.64 12.77
N LYS A 201 12.57 7.34 11.92
CA LYS A 201 13.09 8.24 10.88
C LYS A 201 12.01 8.68 9.87
N TYR A 202 10.97 7.88 9.70
CA TYR A 202 9.86 8.14 8.78
C TYR A 202 8.55 8.52 9.50
N GLY A 203 8.59 8.72 10.83
CA GLY A 203 7.40 8.99 11.63
C GLY A 203 6.41 7.81 11.66
N LEU A 204 6.90 6.58 11.47
CA LEU A 204 6.11 5.36 11.46
C LEU A 204 6.29 4.58 12.77
N SER A 205 5.25 3.85 13.18
CA SER A 205 5.26 3.05 14.41
C SER A 205 4.93 1.56 14.18
N PHE A 206 4.69 1.17 12.93
CA PHE A 206 4.39 -0.22 12.62
C PHE A 206 5.61 -1.12 12.84
N VAL A 207 5.44 -2.19 13.60
CA VAL A 207 6.42 -3.28 13.75
C VAL A 207 5.68 -4.58 13.49
N ALA A 208 6.16 -5.37 12.53
CA ALA A 208 5.60 -6.68 12.25
C ALA A 208 5.64 -7.55 13.50
N ARG A 209 4.60 -8.33 13.71
CA ARG A 209 4.51 -9.38 14.73
C ARG A 209 4.27 -10.70 14.03
N GLU A 210 4.87 -11.75 14.56
CA GLU A 210 4.59 -13.13 14.16
C GLU A 210 3.13 -13.53 14.39
#